data_ecdcfc529090f289b3571a947a012adc
#
_entry.id   ecdcfc529090f289b3571a947a012adc
#
_cell.length_a   1.000
_cell.length_b   1.000
_cell.length_c   1.000
_cell.angle_alpha   90.00
_cell.angle_beta   90.00
_cell.angle_gamma   90.00
#
_symmetry.space_group_name_H-M   'P 1'
#
loop_
_entity.id
_entity.type
_entity.pdbx_description
1 polymer ?
#
loop_
_entity_poly.entity_id
_entity_poly.type
_entity_poly.pdbx_seq_one_letter_code
_entity_poly.pdbx_strand_id
1 'polypeptide(L)'
;MRVCLISREYPPETGWGGIATFTRHLAQGLKEIGHDVVVVSLSKDVDKTIDDDGVTIHRVSLGWIERDYSSMNSCIPYSHYVMSASISMWRKFLELHSEKPFDVVDTPELLAEGFFPALTRVCPLVIRLYTPHSKFIKEGLHNVTPSFDHEFIAAMERIAMTSADVLTSPSLDLRDYVADDLQIDAEQIRIVRNPIDPDQFSPEGEQILPPTEKTRILFVGRLEERKGIQYLIDAVPMVTAKHKNVEFVIIGDDTKNAKGQKSELDKLKNTIERDGTGKYFEFINRVPLDSLPSYYRSADISVVPSVYDNSPYTCLEAMSCGRPVIGTAGGGTKEYLSHNESGFIVEPKDPKAIADAINTLIEDPALRKQMAERARARTLKYFQRQEIARQTAELYELAEERWAASQKAIVYKKAPDVIMNDALYMMKTFDALVFDTLYRFSYRFRLKHWLNLLKKRPGLFTAKIALKCANVMTRLTGSRIGRLNDFQSWLAAEIGRKSIDQSLTKLDQSPTL
;
A
#
# COMPACT_ATOMS: atom_id res chain seq x y z
N MET A 1 -6.17 27.44 5.84
CA MET A 1 -6.13 26.34 6.83
C MET A 1 -4.70 25.91 7.07
N ARG A 2 -4.40 25.36 8.22
CA ARG A 2 -3.16 24.67 8.51
C ARG A 2 -3.38 23.17 8.43
N VAL A 3 -2.78 22.54 7.43
CA VAL A 3 -3.03 21.13 7.04
C VAL A 3 -1.83 20.26 7.39
N CYS A 4 -2.07 19.10 7.98
CA CYS A 4 -1.04 18.08 8.13
C CYS A 4 -1.33 16.89 7.21
N LEU A 5 -0.40 16.56 6.33
CA LEU A 5 -0.42 15.33 5.55
C LEU A 5 0.49 14.32 6.24
N ILE A 6 -0.06 13.19 6.66
CA ILE A 6 0.73 12.08 7.19
C ILE A 6 0.84 11.02 6.11
N SER A 7 2.06 10.64 5.73
CA SER A 7 2.31 9.55 4.80
C SER A 7 3.69 8.95 5.01
N ARG A 8 3.78 7.63 5.11
CA ARG A 8 5.09 6.93 5.17
C ARG A 8 5.96 7.26 3.98
N GLU A 9 5.32 7.54 2.84
CA GLU A 9 6.00 7.76 1.58
C GLU A 9 5.99 9.24 1.21
N TYR A 10 7.17 9.83 1.08
CA TYR A 10 7.39 11.14 0.49
C TYR A 10 8.75 11.18 -0.22
N PRO A 11 8.83 11.66 -1.49
CA PRO A 11 10.07 11.69 -2.23
C PRO A 11 11.07 12.69 -1.61
N PRO A 12 12.38 12.58 -1.93
CA PRO A 12 13.04 11.50 -2.67
C PRO A 12 13.43 10.31 -1.79
N GLU A 13 13.30 10.40 -0.47
CA GLU A 13 13.87 9.44 0.47
C GLU A 13 13.04 8.18 0.62
N THR A 14 11.73 8.33 0.81
CA THR A 14 10.81 7.21 1.00
C THR A 14 9.74 7.21 -0.09
N GLY A 15 9.50 6.03 -0.65
CA GLY A 15 8.46 5.82 -1.65
C GLY A 15 8.75 6.46 -3.02
N TRP A 16 8.42 5.71 -4.04
CA TRP A 16 8.51 6.13 -5.45
C TRP A 16 7.26 5.70 -6.20
N GLY A 17 6.21 5.39 -5.45
CA GLY A 17 4.92 4.95 -5.97
C GLY A 17 3.90 6.07 -6.01
N GLY A 18 2.66 5.70 -6.37
CA GLY A 18 1.56 6.64 -6.49
C GLY A 18 1.24 7.42 -5.21
N ILE A 19 1.43 6.82 -4.03
CA ILE A 19 1.19 7.49 -2.74
C ILE A 19 2.15 8.64 -2.52
N ALA A 20 3.46 8.39 -2.72
CA ALA A 20 4.50 9.40 -2.58
C ALA A 20 4.29 10.57 -3.55
N THR A 21 4.04 10.26 -4.82
CA THR A 21 3.76 11.25 -5.88
C THR A 21 2.51 12.07 -5.54
N PHE A 22 1.44 11.40 -5.11
CA PHE A 22 0.20 12.06 -4.71
C PHE A 22 0.44 13.03 -3.54
N THR A 23 1.08 12.56 -2.47
CA THR A 23 1.30 13.37 -1.26
C THR A 23 2.11 14.63 -1.59
N ARG A 24 3.15 14.52 -2.44
CA ARG A 24 3.95 15.67 -2.87
C ARG A 24 3.14 16.65 -3.70
N HIS A 25 2.44 16.19 -4.73
CA HIS A 25 1.63 17.08 -5.58
C HIS A 25 0.50 17.74 -4.81
N LEU A 26 -0.16 17.02 -3.90
CA LEU A 26 -1.20 17.62 -3.06
C LEU A 26 -0.61 18.67 -2.11
N ALA A 27 0.51 18.37 -1.44
CA ALA A 27 1.17 19.31 -0.52
C ALA A 27 1.54 20.62 -1.23
N GLN A 28 2.16 20.50 -2.39
CA GLN A 28 2.54 21.67 -3.21
C GLN A 28 1.31 22.42 -3.73
N GLY A 29 0.30 21.70 -4.23
CA GLY A 29 -0.94 22.32 -4.71
C GLY A 29 -1.70 23.07 -3.61
N LEU A 30 -1.81 22.50 -2.40
CA LEU A 30 -2.42 23.16 -1.25
C LEU A 30 -1.65 24.42 -0.85
N LYS A 31 -0.32 24.36 -0.84
CA LYS A 31 0.52 25.52 -0.59
C LYS A 31 0.32 26.62 -1.64
N GLU A 32 0.30 26.27 -2.92
CA GLU A 32 0.08 27.20 -4.04
C GLU A 32 -1.25 27.96 -3.94
N ILE A 33 -2.28 27.34 -3.38
CA ILE A 33 -3.58 27.98 -3.14
C ILE A 33 -3.68 28.67 -1.77
N GLY A 34 -2.56 28.77 -1.02
CA GLY A 34 -2.43 29.60 0.18
C GLY A 34 -2.65 28.89 1.53
N HIS A 35 -2.62 27.57 1.58
CA HIS A 35 -2.67 26.83 2.85
C HIS A 35 -1.28 26.69 3.49
N ASP A 36 -1.23 26.61 4.84
CA ASP A 36 -0.04 26.26 5.63
C ASP A 36 0.06 24.74 5.70
N VAL A 37 0.99 24.15 4.95
CA VAL A 37 1.08 22.69 4.78
C VAL A 37 2.31 22.14 5.44
N VAL A 38 2.11 21.13 6.27
CA VAL A 38 3.17 20.33 6.91
C VAL A 38 2.99 18.88 6.54
N VAL A 39 4.09 18.19 6.21
CA VAL A 39 4.09 16.75 5.97
C VAL A 39 4.84 16.05 7.09
N VAL A 40 4.26 14.97 7.62
CA VAL A 40 4.96 14.03 8.51
C VAL A 40 5.16 12.71 7.77
N SER A 41 6.41 12.29 7.61
CA SER A 41 6.76 11.10 6.82
C SER A 41 7.85 10.29 7.51
N LEU A 42 8.05 9.03 7.05
CA LEU A 42 9.13 8.22 7.59
C LEU A 42 10.50 8.66 7.07
N SER A 43 11.51 8.49 7.91
CA SER A 43 12.92 8.56 7.56
C SER A 43 13.51 7.16 7.45
N LYS A 44 14.53 7.00 6.61
CA LYS A 44 15.33 5.76 6.55
C LYS A 44 16.31 5.64 7.73
N ASP A 45 16.74 6.76 8.26
CA ASP A 45 17.85 6.81 9.23
C ASP A 45 17.47 7.50 10.54
N VAL A 46 17.43 8.82 10.53
CA VAL A 46 17.25 9.68 11.71
C VAL A 46 16.15 10.71 11.48
N ASP A 47 15.62 11.22 12.59
CA ASP A 47 14.66 12.32 12.53
C ASP A 47 15.32 13.57 11.94
N LYS A 48 14.61 14.23 11.03
CA LYS A 48 15.07 15.46 10.38
C LYS A 48 13.91 16.27 9.84
N THR A 49 14.15 17.55 9.67
CA THR A 49 13.21 18.47 9.00
C THR A 49 13.84 18.96 7.72
N ILE A 50 13.11 18.90 6.63
CA ILE A 50 13.54 19.40 5.31
C ILE A 50 12.47 20.33 4.73
N ASP A 51 12.86 21.15 3.78
CA ASP A 51 11.96 21.97 2.97
C ASP A 51 11.90 21.40 1.55
N ASP A 52 10.71 21.25 0.98
CA ASP A 52 10.47 20.89 -0.42
C ASP A 52 9.62 21.98 -1.05
N ASP A 53 10.30 22.96 -1.66
CA ASP A 53 9.68 24.13 -2.29
C ASP A 53 8.74 24.90 -1.34
N GLY A 54 9.17 25.02 -0.07
CA GLY A 54 8.48 25.72 1.01
C GLY A 54 7.33 24.93 1.66
N VAL A 55 7.23 23.63 1.42
CA VAL A 55 6.48 22.68 2.25
C VAL A 55 7.44 22.13 3.29
N THR A 56 7.08 22.27 4.58
CA THR A 56 7.89 21.70 5.66
C THR A 56 7.60 20.21 5.83
N ILE A 57 8.64 19.37 5.77
CA ILE A 57 8.54 17.94 5.90
C ILE A 57 9.31 17.48 7.13
N HIS A 58 8.60 16.92 8.10
CA HIS A 58 9.20 16.25 9.25
C HIS A 58 9.35 14.76 8.96
N ARG A 59 10.59 14.32 8.84
CA ARG A 59 10.97 12.92 8.70
C ARG A 59 11.17 12.31 10.07
N VAL A 60 10.47 11.21 10.36
CA VAL A 60 10.60 10.49 11.63
C VAL A 60 11.13 9.08 11.41
N SER A 61 12.09 8.68 12.19
CA SER A 61 12.61 7.32 12.19
C SER A 61 11.61 6.38 12.85
N LEU A 62 11.64 5.12 12.46
CA LEU A 62 10.95 4.06 13.19
C LEU A 62 11.55 3.99 14.59
N GLY A 63 10.80 4.44 15.58
CA GLY A 63 11.30 4.65 16.93
C GLY A 63 11.48 3.37 17.74
N TRP A 64 11.49 3.53 19.05
CA TRP A 64 11.74 2.53 20.10
C TRP A 64 10.92 1.22 20.00
N ILE A 65 9.76 1.22 19.34
CA ILE A 65 8.93 0.01 19.18
C ILE A 65 9.69 -1.07 18.41
N GLU A 66 10.46 -0.69 17.38
CA GLU A 66 11.25 -1.65 16.61
C GLU A 66 12.40 -2.27 17.39
N ARG A 67 12.98 -1.52 18.34
CA ARG A 67 14.04 -2.02 19.22
C ARG A 67 13.54 -3.01 20.27
N ASP A 68 12.36 -2.78 20.85
CA ASP A 68 11.75 -3.64 21.86
C ASP A 68 11.04 -4.87 21.26
N TYR A 69 10.63 -4.77 20.00
CA TYR A 69 9.99 -5.82 19.23
C TYR A 69 10.90 -6.36 18.12
N SER A 70 12.17 -6.60 18.44
CA SER A 70 13.01 -7.33 17.49
C SER A 70 12.23 -8.57 17.01
N SER A 71 11.89 -8.56 15.78
CA SER A 71 10.91 -9.39 15.05
C SER A 71 11.09 -10.91 15.15
N MET A 72 12.08 -11.39 15.87
CA MET A 72 12.38 -12.81 15.96
C MET A 72 11.38 -13.63 16.77
N ASN A 73 10.43 -13.00 17.46
CA ASN A 73 9.43 -13.69 18.28
C ASN A 73 7.98 -13.27 18.03
N SER A 74 7.72 -12.33 17.13
CA SER A 74 6.35 -11.91 16.80
C SER A 74 5.68 -12.86 15.81
N CYS A 75 4.40 -13.14 16.04
CA CYS A 75 3.54 -13.86 15.11
C CYS A 75 2.88 -12.94 14.08
N ILE A 76 2.98 -11.62 14.28
CA ILE A 76 2.40 -10.57 13.44
C ILE A 76 3.44 -9.48 13.11
N PRO A 77 4.59 -9.85 12.51
CA PRO A 77 5.72 -8.93 12.32
C PRO A 77 5.37 -7.76 11.41
N TYR A 78 4.48 -7.97 10.43
CA TYR A 78 4.08 -6.93 9.51
C TYR A 78 3.14 -5.91 10.18
N SER A 79 2.18 -6.37 10.97
CA SER A 79 1.33 -5.48 11.77
C SER A 79 2.15 -4.66 12.78
N HIS A 80 3.18 -5.24 13.40
CA HIS A 80 4.11 -4.51 14.28
C HIS A 80 4.81 -3.37 13.53
N TYR A 81 5.34 -3.64 12.34
CA TYR A 81 5.94 -2.61 11.51
C TYR A 81 4.94 -1.50 11.17
N VAL A 82 3.75 -1.86 10.73
CA VAL A 82 2.67 -0.93 10.36
C VAL A 82 2.28 -0.03 11.54
N MET A 83 2.09 -0.61 12.71
CA MET A 83 1.76 0.17 13.92
C MET A 83 2.92 1.04 14.38
N SER A 84 4.17 0.53 14.32
CA SER A 84 5.36 1.33 14.66
C SER A 84 5.47 2.57 13.78
N ALA A 85 5.21 2.43 12.47
CA ALA A 85 5.21 3.54 11.54
C ALA A 85 4.10 4.56 11.86
N SER A 86 2.87 4.08 12.03
CA SER A 86 1.72 4.93 12.33
C SER A 86 1.90 5.70 13.64
N ILE A 87 2.33 5.04 14.73
CA ILE A 87 2.50 5.71 16.02
C ILE A 87 3.68 6.69 16.03
N SER A 88 4.78 6.39 15.32
CA SER A 88 5.93 7.31 15.25
C SER A 88 5.55 8.62 14.56
N MET A 89 4.84 8.52 13.42
CA MET A 89 4.35 9.70 12.71
C MET A 89 3.28 10.45 13.51
N TRP A 90 2.39 9.72 14.19
CA TRP A 90 1.34 10.35 15.00
C TRP A 90 1.88 11.09 16.22
N ARG A 91 2.91 10.58 16.88
CA ARG A 91 3.58 11.30 17.97
C ARG A 91 4.18 12.61 17.51
N LYS A 92 4.83 12.61 16.34
CA LYS A 92 5.35 13.86 15.76
C LYS A 92 4.24 14.84 15.41
N PHE A 93 3.13 14.33 14.87
CA PHE A 93 1.95 15.17 14.64
C PHE A 93 1.45 15.82 15.95
N LEU A 94 1.30 15.04 17.04
CA LEU A 94 0.83 15.55 18.34
C LEU A 94 1.77 16.62 18.91
N GLU A 95 3.09 16.44 18.79
CA GLU A 95 4.08 17.44 19.16
C GLU A 95 3.82 18.76 18.42
N LEU A 96 3.77 18.71 17.09
CA LEU A 96 3.55 19.86 16.23
C LEU A 96 2.17 20.51 16.43
N HIS A 97 1.14 19.70 16.67
CA HIS A 97 -0.23 20.16 16.94
C HIS A 97 -0.34 20.88 18.28
N SER A 98 0.43 20.43 19.29
CA SER A 98 0.47 21.09 20.60
C SER A 98 1.15 22.46 20.56
N GLU A 99 2.14 22.65 19.68
CA GLU A 99 2.82 23.93 19.48
C GLU A 99 1.95 24.92 18.70
N LYS A 100 1.39 24.47 17.59
CA LYS A 100 0.48 25.23 16.74
C LYS A 100 -0.57 24.27 16.17
N PRO A 101 -1.85 24.41 16.54
CA PRO A 101 -2.89 23.48 16.10
C PRO A 101 -3.04 23.38 14.59
N PHE A 102 -3.28 22.18 14.08
CA PHE A 102 -3.73 21.91 12.73
C PHE A 102 -5.26 21.94 12.66
N ASP A 103 -5.79 22.44 11.56
CA ASP A 103 -7.23 22.44 11.29
C ASP A 103 -7.69 21.04 10.85
N VAL A 104 -6.84 20.30 10.12
CA VAL A 104 -7.16 18.97 9.59
C VAL A 104 -5.91 18.10 9.48
N VAL A 105 -6.09 16.79 9.62
CA VAL A 105 -5.11 15.77 9.28
C VAL A 105 -5.64 14.88 8.15
N ASP A 106 -4.82 14.64 7.13
CA ASP A 106 -5.13 13.79 5.98
C ASP A 106 -4.12 12.65 5.90
N THR A 107 -4.61 11.41 5.83
CA THR A 107 -3.75 10.21 5.82
C THR A 107 -4.24 9.19 4.81
N PRO A 108 -3.34 8.33 4.25
CA PRO A 108 -3.73 7.13 3.54
C PRO A 108 -4.44 6.13 4.44
N GLU A 109 -5.39 5.36 3.87
CA GLU A 109 -5.89 4.16 4.54
C GLU A 109 -4.86 3.06 4.55
N LEU A 110 -4.07 2.94 3.47
CA LEU A 110 -3.14 1.84 3.24
C LEU A 110 -2.14 1.70 4.39
N LEU A 111 -2.01 0.46 4.88
CA LEU A 111 -1.18 0.10 6.01
C LEU A 111 -1.52 0.90 7.28
N ALA A 112 -2.80 1.18 7.45
CA ALA A 112 -3.39 1.74 8.66
C ALA A 112 -2.70 3.01 9.19
N GLU A 113 -2.19 3.88 8.31
CA GLU A 113 -1.52 5.13 8.72
C GLU A 113 -2.46 6.03 9.52
N GLY A 114 -3.76 6.00 9.20
CA GLY A 114 -4.82 6.71 9.90
C GLY A 114 -5.32 6.06 11.19
N PHE A 115 -4.76 4.93 11.64
CA PHE A 115 -5.29 4.18 12.79
C PHE A 115 -5.23 4.98 14.10
N PHE A 116 -4.07 5.52 14.48
CA PHE A 116 -3.96 6.34 15.70
C PHE A 116 -4.67 7.70 15.59
N PRO A 117 -4.63 8.42 14.45
CA PRO A 117 -5.53 9.56 14.21
C PRO A 117 -6.99 9.23 14.49
N ALA A 118 -7.48 8.10 13.97
CA ALA A 118 -8.87 7.66 14.14
C ALA A 118 -9.23 7.32 15.60
N LEU A 119 -8.31 6.70 16.35
CA LEU A 119 -8.54 6.35 17.75
C LEU A 119 -8.52 7.58 18.67
N THR A 120 -7.65 8.54 18.42
CA THR A 120 -7.41 9.67 19.33
C THR A 120 -8.29 10.88 19.04
N ARG A 121 -8.71 11.05 17.78
CA ARG A 121 -9.67 12.09 17.35
C ARG A 121 -9.37 13.48 17.92
N VAL A 122 -8.14 13.98 17.71
CA VAL A 122 -7.72 15.31 18.22
C VAL A 122 -8.05 16.47 17.31
N CYS A 123 -8.23 16.20 16.01
CA CYS A 123 -8.67 17.17 15.00
C CYS A 123 -9.46 16.44 13.89
N PRO A 124 -10.08 17.14 12.93
CA PRO A 124 -10.74 16.58 11.77
C PRO A 124 -9.83 15.60 11.01
N LEU A 125 -10.36 14.43 10.63
CA LEU A 125 -9.63 13.35 9.97
C LEU A 125 -10.18 13.07 8.58
N VAL A 126 -9.34 13.20 7.57
CA VAL A 126 -9.60 12.76 6.21
C VAL A 126 -8.77 11.49 5.94
N ILE A 127 -9.43 10.44 5.46
CA ILE A 127 -8.77 9.21 5.01
C ILE A 127 -8.87 9.11 3.49
N ARG A 128 -7.72 8.94 2.87
CA ARG A 128 -7.56 8.83 1.43
C ARG A 128 -7.33 7.39 1.01
N LEU A 129 -8.19 6.87 0.14
CA LEU A 129 -8.15 5.50 -0.35
C LEU A 129 -7.11 5.34 -1.46
N TYR A 130 -6.35 4.25 -1.36
CA TYR A 130 -5.44 3.77 -2.40
C TYR A 130 -5.74 2.34 -2.82
N THR A 131 -5.62 1.38 -1.95
CA THR A 131 -6.11 0.00 -2.12
C THR A 131 -6.07 -0.70 -0.78
N PRO A 132 -7.20 -0.90 -0.12
CA PRO A 132 -7.23 -1.47 1.21
C PRO A 132 -6.73 -2.92 1.23
N HIS A 133 -6.17 -3.31 2.36
CA HIS A 133 -5.60 -4.64 2.55
C HIS A 133 -6.62 -5.76 2.36
N SER A 134 -7.89 -5.48 2.68
CA SER A 134 -9.01 -6.40 2.40
C SER A 134 -9.10 -6.77 0.92
N LYS A 135 -8.86 -5.81 0.00
CA LYS A 135 -8.84 -6.06 -1.45
C LYS A 135 -7.62 -6.88 -1.86
N PHE A 136 -6.45 -6.62 -1.26
CA PHE A 136 -5.26 -7.45 -1.51
C PHE A 136 -5.48 -8.90 -1.13
N ILE A 137 -6.11 -9.15 0.01
CA ILE A 137 -6.42 -10.49 0.49
C ILE A 137 -7.44 -11.17 -0.41
N LYS A 138 -8.56 -10.51 -0.73
CA LYS A 138 -9.66 -11.07 -1.54
C LYS A 138 -9.23 -11.40 -2.97
N GLU A 139 -8.45 -10.53 -3.60
CA GLU A 139 -8.08 -10.65 -5.01
C GLU A 139 -6.66 -11.22 -5.21
N GLY A 140 -5.95 -11.53 -4.13
CA GLY A 140 -4.57 -12.02 -4.18
C GLY A 140 -3.58 -11.03 -4.81
N LEU A 141 -3.88 -9.73 -4.73
CA LEU A 141 -3.01 -8.70 -5.27
C LEU A 141 -1.68 -8.67 -4.52
N HIS A 142 -0.61 -8.29 -5.22
CA HIS A 142 0.75 -8.25 -4.66
C HIS A 142 1.19 -9.57 -4.00
N ASN A 143 0.57 -10.70 -4.40
CA ASN A 143 0.86 -12.03 -3.86
C ASN A 143 0.62 -12.14 -2.34
N VAL A 144 -0.26 -11.30 -1.80
CA VAL A 144 -0.70 -11.39 -0.41
C VAL A 144 -1.48 -12.68 -0.22
N THR A 145 -0.97 -13.55 0.65
CA THR A 145 -1.69 -14.75 1.07
C THR A 145 -2.48 -14.44 2.34
N PRO A 146 -3.73 -14.90 2.45
CA PRO A 146 -4.50 -14.74 3.67
C PRO A 146 -3.71 -15.23 4.88
N SER A 147 -3.56 -14.38 5.87
CA SER A 147 -2.90 -14.69 7.13
C SER A 147 -3.50 -13.81 8.23
N PHE A 148 -3.35 -14.24 9.47
CA PHE A 148 -3.81 -13.44 10.60
C PHE A 148 -3.17 -12.04 10.62
N ASP A 149 -1.89 -11.94 10.28
CA ASP A 149 -1.14 -10.68 10.25
C ASP A 149 -1.74 -9.69 9.21
N HIS A 150 -2.07 -10.19 8.01
CA HIS A 150 -2.73 -9.38 6.98
C HIS A 150 -4.18 -9.00 7.31
N GLU A 151 -4.94 -9.92 7.90
CA GLU A 151 -6.32 -9.65 8.35
C GLU A 151 -6.34 -8.60 9.48
N PHE A 152 -5.33 -8.61 10.34
CA PHE A 152 -5.22 -7.61 11.41
C PHE A 152 -4.95 -6.21 10.86
N ILE A 153 -4.11 -6.08 9.82
CA ILE A 153 -3.92 -4.80 9.11
C ILE A 153 -5.23 -4.34 8.48
N ALA A 154 -5.94 -5.23 7.77
CA ALA A 154 -7.23 -4.90 7.18
C ALA A 154 -8.26 -4.42 8.22
N ALA A 155 -8.26 -5.03 9.42
CA ALA A 155 -9.11 -4.57 10.52
C ALA A 155 -8.74 -3.17 11.03
N MET A 156 -7.44 -2.86 11.16
CA MET A 156 -6.98 -1.51 11.53
C MET A 156 -7.34 -0.46 10.48
N GLU A 157 -7.18 -0.78 9.19
CA GLU A 157 -7.61 0.09 8.07
C GLU A 157 -9.12 0.34 8.13
N ARG A 158 -9.92 -0.71 8.37
CA ARG A 158 -11.37 -0.60 8.49
C ARG A 158 -11.77 0.32 9.65
N ILE A 159 -11.13 0.20 10.82
CA ILE A 159 -11.35 1.10 11.96
C ILE A 159 -11.03 2.54 11.57
N ALA A 160 -9.90 2.77 10.90
CA ALA A 160 -9.52 4.11 10.45
C ALA A 160 -10.56 4.69 9.49
N MET A 161 -10.93 3.94 8.44
CA MET A 161 -11.91 4.38 7.45
C MET A 161 -13.29 4.67 8.05
N THR A 162 -13.79 3.81 8.94
CA THR A 162 -15.12 4.00 9.57
C THR A 162 -15.16 5.12 10.61
N SER A 163 -14.00 5.57 11.09
CA SER A 163 -13.87 6.66 12.05
C SER A 163 -13.51 8.02 11.41
N ALA A 164 -13.25 8.04 10.11
CA ALA A 164 -12.93 9.28 9.39
C ALA A 164 -14.12 10.23 9.30
N ASP A 165 -13.84 11.52 9.31
CA ASP A 165 -14.88 12.54 9.04
C ASP A 165 -15.19 12.61 7.55
N VAL A 166 -14.18 12.39 6.69
CA VAL A 166 -14.32 12.29 5.24
C VAL A 166 -13.46 11.16 4.69
N LEU A 167 -14.06 10.34 3.82
CA LEU A 167 -13.35 9.38 2.97
C LEU A 167 -13.23 9.92 1.55
N THR A 168 -12.05 9.77 0.93
CA THR A 168 -11.83 10.14 -0.47
C THR A 168 -11.29 8.96 -1.27
N SER A 169 -11.72 8.84 -2.52
CA SER A 169 -11.26 7.81 -3.45
C SER A 169 -10.76 8.42 -4.76
N PRO A 170 -9.65 7.89 -5.34
CA PRO A 170 -9.15 8.36 -6.62
C PRO A 170 -9.96 7.83 -7.82
N SER A 171 -10.83 6.85 -7.62
CA SER A 171 -11.64 6.24 -8.68
C SER A 171 -13.03 5.82 -8.18
N LEU A 172 -13.99 5.76 -9.08
CA LEU A 172 -15.32 5.21 -8.83
C LEU A 172 -15.23 3.70 -8.51
N ASP A 173 -14.39 2.99 -9.24
CA ASP A 173 -14.15 1.56 -9.03
C ASP A 173 -13.73 1.24 -7.59
N LEU A 174 -12.75 1.97 -7.04
CA LEU A 174 -12.32 1.79 -5.66
C LEU A 174 -13.37 2.28 -4.66
N ARG A 175 -14.05 3.39 -4.95
CA ARG A 175 -15.16 3.91 -4.15
C ARG A 175 -16.21 2.84 -3.92
N ASP A 176 -16.68 2.25 -5.02
CA ASP A 176 -17.77 1.27 -4.99
C ASP A 176 -17.33 -0.02 -4.27
N TYR A 177 -16.07 -0.46 -4.49
CA TYR A 177 -15.50 -1.59 -3.73
C TYR A 177 -15.47 -1.32 -2.22
N VAL A 178 -14.97 -0.15 -1.79
CA VAL A 178 -14.85 0.18 -0.37
C VAL A 178 -16.22 0.41 0.26
N ALA A 179 -17.15 1.02 -0.46
CA ALA A 179 -18.52 1.22 0.01
C ALA A 179 -19.20 -0.13 0.29
N ASP A 180 -19.03 -1.11 -0.62
CA ASP A 180 -19.53 -2.48 -0.42
C ASP A 180 -18.82 -3.17 0.75
N ASP A 181 -17.49 -3.08 0.83
CA ASP A 181 -16.72 -3.70 1.92
C ASP A 181 -17.07 -3.13 3.30
N LEU A 182 -17.32 -1.83 3.40
CA LEU A 182 -17.72 -1.15 4.64
C LEU A 182 -19.22 -1.19 4.90
N GLN A 183 -20.04 -1.60 3.93
CA GLN A 183 -21.51 -1.58 3.97
C GLN A 183 -22.07 -0.16 4.23
N ILE A 184 -21.54 0.82 3.48
CA ILE A 184 -21.98 2.22 3.49
C ILE A 184 -22.45 2.66 2.10
N ASP A 185 -23.17 3.77 2.04
CA ASP A 185 -23.53 4.38 0.77
C ASP A 185 -22.27 4.93 0.06
N ALA A 186 -22.09 4.58 -1.19
CA ALA A 186 -20.95 5.01 -2.01
C ALA A 186 -20.82 6.54 -2.10
N GLU A 187 -21.93 7.27 -2.07
CA GLU A 187 -21.93 8.75 -2.10
C GLU A 187 -21.32 9.39 -0.84
N GLN A 188 -21.12 8.63 0.23
CA GLN A 188 -20.39 9.09 1.43
C GLN A 188 -18.87 9.18 1.17
N ILE A 189 -18.36 8.46 0.16
CA ILE A 189 -16.97 8.49 -0.26
C ILE A 189 -16.82 9.49 -1.40
N ARG A 190 -16.05 10.54 -1.18
CA ARG A 190 -15.85 11.63 -2.16
C ARG A 190 -14.78 11.27 -3.18
N ILE A 191 -15.00 11.65 -4.42
CA ILE A 191 -14.01 11.41 -5.49
C ILE A 191 -13.02 12.58 -5.55
N VAL A 192 -11.74 12.25 -5.38
CA VAL A 192 -10.61 13.17 -5.57
C VAL A 192 -9.56 12.47 -6.42
N ARG A 193 -9.43 12.89 -7.67
CA ARG A 193 -8.49 12.30 -8.64
C ARG A 193 -7.04 12.57 -8.25
N ASN A 194 -6.12 11.78 -8.80
CA ASN A 194 -4.70 12.04 -8.62
C ASN A 194 -4.31 13.37 -9.28
N PRO A 195 -3.59 14.25 -8.55
CA PRO A 195 -3.05 15.48 -9.10
C PRO A 195 -1.79 15.23 -9.94
N ILE A 196 -1.56 16.10 -10.92
CA ILE A 196 -0.30 16.14 -11.67
C ILE A 196 0.22 17.57 -11.77
N ASP A 197 1.53 17.71 -11.84
CA ASP A 197 2.19 18.94 -12.20
C ASP A 197 2.33 19.02 -13.74
N PRO A 198 1.53 19.87 -14.40
CA PRO A 198 1.57 19.96 -15.86
C PRO A 198 2.78 20.72 -16.40
N ASP A 199 3.52 21.45 -15.57
CA ASP A 199 4.75 22.14 -15.98
C ASP A 199 5.92 21.18 -15.98
N GLN A 200 5.99 20.28 -14.98
CA GLN A 200 6.95 19.19 -14.93
C GLN A 200 6.69 18.18 -16.06
N PHE A 201 5.44 17.72 -16.19
CA PHE A 201 5.00 16.80 -17.25
C PHE A 201 4.41 17.59 -18.40
N SER A 202 5.28 18.29 -19.12
CA SER A 202 4.94 19.12 -20.28
C SER A 202 5.36 18.44 -21.60
N PRO A 203 4.63 18.66 -22.71
CA PRO A 203 5.07 18.22 -24.03
C PRO A 203 6.35 18.92 -24.51
N GLU A 204 6.63 20.10 -23.96
CA GLU A 204 7.83 20.90 -24.24
C GLU A 204 9.00 20.47 -23.37
N GLY A 205 10.21 20.47 -23.90
CA GLY A 205 11.47 20.21 -23.20
C GLY A 205 12.30 19.11 -23.83
N GLU A 206 13.32 18.67 -23.14
CA GLU A 206 14.29 17.70 -23.62
C GLU A 206 13.67 16.32 -23.87
N GLN A 207 14.10 15.67 -24.95
CA GLN A 207 13.88 14.26 -25.26
C GLN A 207 15.17 13.50 -24.99
N ILE A 208 15.13 12.53 -24.08
CA ILE A 208 16.34 11.84 -23.63
C ILE A 208 16.76 10.69 -24.58
N LEU A 209 15.79 10.08 -25.29
CA LEU A 209 16.11 9.02 -26.23
C LEU A 209 16.54 9.62 -27.57
N PRO A 210 17.51 8.99 -28.26
CA PRO A 210 17.99 9.46 -29.56
C PRO A 210 16.84 9.65 -30.56
N PRO A 211 16.91 10.67 -31.45
CA PRO A 211 15.96 10.82 -32.53
C PRO A 211 15.88 9.55 -33.40
N THR A 212 14.69 9.19 -33.82
CA THR A 212 14.44 8.00 -34.65
C THR A 212 13.29 8.27 -35.61
N GLU A 213 13.30 7.60 -36.75
CA GLU A 213 12.15 7.56 -37.69
C GLU A 213 11.12 6.49 -37.30
N LYS A 214 11.43 5.65 -36.32
CA LYS A 214 10.51 4.62 -35.85
C LYS A 214 9.39 5.24 -35.01
N THR A 215 8.20 4.68 -35.11
CA THR A 215 7.16 4.98 -34.12
C THR A 215 7.53 4.31 -32.79
N ARG A 216 7.71 5.12 -31.75
CA ARG A 216 8.13 4.68 -30.43
C ARG A 216 6.93 4.48 -29.50
N ILE A 217 6.77 3.27 -29.02
CA ILE A 217 5.72 2.87 -28.09
C ILE A 217 6.35 2.70 -26.69
N LEU A 218 5.84 3.42 -25.71
CA LEU A 218 6.38 3.47 -24.36
C LEU A 218 5.48 2.76 -23.36
N PHE A 219 6.08 1.91 -22.54
CA PHE A 219 5.53 1.40 -21.29
C PHE A 219 6.37 1.90 -20.13
N VAL A 220 5.72 2.41 -19.07
CA VAL A 220 6.36 2.77 -17.80
C VAL A 220 5.65 2.06 -16.65
N GLY A 221 6.39 1.31 -15.84
CA GLY A 221 5.83 0.63 -14.68
C GLY A 221 6.66 -0.56 -14.23
N ARG A 222 6.42 -1.03 -13.01
CA ARG A 222 7.04 -2.26 -12.52
C ARG A 222 6.68 -3.44 -13.43
N LEU A 223 7.63 -4.31 -13.70
CA LEU A 223 7.40 -5.52 -14.49
C LEU A 223 6.68 -6.55 -13.62
N GLU A 224 5.37 -6.43 -13.51
CA GLU A 224 4.50 -7.30 -12.72
C GLU A 224 3.21 -7.66 -13.49
N GLU A 225 2.65 -8.84 -13.24
CA GLU A 225 1.46 -9.34 -13.95
C GLU A 225 0.27 -8.38 -13.89
N ARG A 226 0.09 -7.69 -12.77
CA ARG A 226 -0.99 -6.71 -12.59
C ARG A 226 -0.87 -5.51 -13.54
N LYS A 227 0.36 -5.09 -13.87
CA LYS A 227 0.61 -4.00 -14.84
C LYS A 227 0.43 -4.43 -16.29
N GLY A 228 0.21 -5.72 -16.55
CA GLY A 228 -0.19 -6.23 -17.84
C GLY A 228 0.85 -6.17 -18.95
N ILE A 229 2.13 -5.97 -18.60
CA ILE A 229 3.25 -5.88 -19.56
C ILE A 229 3.31 -7.11 -20.48
N GLN A 230 2.98 -8.30 -20.00
CA GLN A 230 2.92 -9.52 -20.78
C GLN A 230 1.96 -9.41 -21.96
N TYR A 231 0.81 -8.74 -21.81
CA TYR A 231 -0.17 -8.57 -22.89
C TYR A 231 0.30 -7.55 -23.94
N LEU A 232 1.09 -6.55 -23.55
CA LEU A 232 1.77 -5.69 -24.51
C LEU A 232 2.81 -6.50 -25.31
N ILE A 233 3.62 -7.32 -24.66
CA ILE A 233 4.61 -8.17 -25.33
C ILE A 233 3.92 -9.14 -26.29
N ASP A 234 2.83 -9.79 -25.88
CA ASP A 234 2.04 -10.68 -26.74
C ASP A 234 1.38 -9.95 -27.92
N ALA A 235 1.18 -8.63 -27.84
CA ALA A 235 0.67 -7.79 -28.93
C ALA A 235 1.72 -7.49 -30.01
N VAL A 236 3.03 -7.46 -29.65
CA VAL A 236 4.11 -7.02 -30.54
C VAL A 236 4.21 -7.83 -31.85
N PRO A 237 4.11 -9.17 -31.87
CA PRO A 237 4.10 -9.93 -33.12
C PRO A 237 3.03 -9.45 -34.11
N MET A 238 1.82 -9.09 -33.60
CA MET A 238 0.70 -8.61 -34.43
C MET A 238 0.97 -7.19 -34.99
N VAL A 239 1.60 -6.32 -34.20
CA VAL A 239 2.01 -4.99 -34.67
C VAL A 239 3.13 -5.10 -35.68
N THR A 240 4.18 -5.88 -35.38
CA THR A 240 5.37 -6.00 -36.23
C THR A 240 5.11 -6.84 -37.52
N ALA A 241 4.01 -7.58 -37.60
CA ALA A 241 3.58 -8.20 -38.85
C ALA A 241 3.21 -7.14 -39.88
N LYS A 242 2.58 -6.04 -39.47
CA LYS A 242 2.16 -4.92 -40.32
C LYS A 242 3.22 -3.82 -40.42
N HIS A 243 3.82 -3.44 -39.33
CA HIS A 243 4.71 -2.28 -39.20
C HIS A 243 6.11 -2.73 -38.72
N LYS A 244 7.12 -2.55 -39.59
CA LYS A 244 8.52 -2.91 -39.25
C LYS A 244 9.29 -1.74 -38.65
N ASN A 245 8.81 -0.52 -38.84
CA ASN A 245 9.47 0.70 -38.36
C ASN A 245 8.89 1.15 -37.00
N VAL A 246 8.98 0.26 -36.00
CA VAL A 246 8.49 0.48 -34.63
C VAL A 246 9.55 0.11 -33.62
N GLU A 247 9.42 0.66 -32.43
CA GLU A 247 10.29 0.42 -31.28
C GLU A 247 9.47 0.46 -30.00
N PHE A 248 9.68 -0.51 -29.11
CA PHE A 248 9.02 -0.63 -27.83
C PHE A 248 10.02 -0.35 -26.72
N VAL A 249 9.84 0.76 -26.01
CA VAL A 249 10.66 1.15 -24.85
C VAL A 249 9.93 0.76 -23.58
N ILE A 250 10.57 -0.07 -22.77
CA ILE A 250 10.01 -0.62 -21.54
C ILE A 250 10.84 -0.09 -20.37
N ILE A 251 10.23 0.73 -19.52
CA ILE A 251 10.91 1.34 -18.35
C ILE A 251 10.32 0.79 -17.07
N GLY A 252 11.15 0.19 -16.24
CA GLY A 252 10.75 -0.24 -14.90
C GLY A 252 11.59 -1.31 -14.27
N ASP A 253 11.40 -1.48 -12.97
CA ASP A 253 12.11 -2.49 -12.19
C ASP A 253 11.53 -3.88 -12.44
N ASP A 254 12.42 -4.87 -12.47
CA ASP A 254 12.06 -6.27 -12.43
C ASP A 254 11.42 -6.63 -11.09
N THR A 255 10.42 -7.50 -11.12
CA THR A 255 9.81 -8.06 -9.93
C THR A 255 9.94 -9.58 -9.92
N LYS A 256 10.02 -10.16 -8.72
CA LYS A 256 9.96 -11.61 -8.56
C LYS A 256 8.50 -12.04 -8.48
N ASN A 257 8.17 -13.16 -9.11
CA ASN A 257 6.82 -13.72 -8.99
C ASN A 257 6.45 -14.06 -7.53
N ALA A 258 5.16 -14.38 -7.29
CA ALA A 258 4.59 -14.71 -5.97
C ALA A 258 5.38 -15.72 -5.15
N LYS A 259 6.12 -16.60 -5.80
CA LYS A 259 6.96 -17.62 -5.13
C LYS A 259 8.40 -17.14 -4.93
N GLY A 260 8.72 -15.90 -5.33
CA GLY A 260 10.06 -15.31 -5.17
C GLY A 260 11.19 -15.99 -5.94
N GLN A 261 10.86 -16.88 -6.89
CA GLN A 261 11.81 -17.79 -7.52
C GLN A 261 12.18 -17.42 -8.96
N LYS A 262 11.36 -16.60 -9.64
CA LYS A 262 11.60 -16.24 -11.05
C LYS A 262 11.42 -14.74 -11.25
N SER A 263 12.33 -14.16 -12.02
CA SER A 263 12.28 -12.81 -12.55
C SER A 263 11.13 -12.69 -13.56
N GLU A 264 10.32 -11.65 -13.46
CA GLU A 264 9.32 -11.37 -14.50
C GLU A 264 10.01 -10.93 -15.79
N LEU A 265 11.10 -10.17 -15.70
CA LEU A 265 11.90 -9.78 -16.86
C LEU A 265 12.42 -10.98 -17.63
N ASP A 266 12.93 -12.03 -16.95
CA ASP A 266 13.40 -13.25 -17.62
C ASP A 266 12.26 -13.97 -18.35
N LYS A 267 11.08 -14.05 -17.73
CA LYS A 267 9.88 -14.62 -18.34
C LYS A 267 9.47 -13.87 -19.62
N LEU A 268 9.48 -12.52 -19.55
CA LEU A 268 9.17 -11.66 -20.68
C LEU A 268 10.21 -11.81 -21.81
N LYS A 269 11.50 -11.84 -21.48
CA LYS A 269 12.58 -12.06 -22.45
C LYS A 269 12.48 -13.41 -23.16
N ASN A 270 12.16 -14.49 -22.44
CA ASN A 270 11.93 -15.80 -23.04
C ASN A 270 10.77 -15.78 -24.05
N THR A 271 9.69 -15.03 -23.77
CA THR A 271 8.58 -14.85 -24.71
C THR A 271 9.02 -14.09 -25.97
N ILE A 272 9.75 -12.99 -25.78
CA ILE A 272 10.30 -12.16 -26.85
C ILE A 272 11.26 -12.95 -27.76
N GLU A 273 12.11 -13.77 -27.20
CA GLU A 273 13.03 -14.65 -27.96
C GLU A 273 12.27 -15.71 -28.76
N ARG A 274 11.31 -16.38 -28.12
CA ARG A 274 10.45 -17.38 -28.78
C ARG A 274 9.74 -16.79 -29.99
N ASP A 275 9.25 -15.54 -29.87
CA ASP A 275 8.46 -14.87 -30.91
C ASP A 275 9.34 -14.11 -31.94
N GLY A 276 10.68 -14.13 -31.75
CA GLY A 276 11.65 -13.50 -32.66
C GLY A 276 11.53 -11.98 -32.75
N THR A 277 10.97 -11.34 -31.71
CA THR A 277 10.68 -9.90 -31.70
C THR A 277 11.73 -9.04 -30.96
N GLY A 278 12.81 -9.63 -30.47
CA GLY A 278 13.82 -8.97 -29.62
C GLY A 278 14.39 -7.67 -30.17
N LYS A 279 14.56 -7.57 -31.50
CA LYS A 279 15.08 -6.36 -32.18
C LYS A 279 14.20 -5.12 -32.08
N TYR A 280 12.96 -5.27 -31.62
CA TYR A 280 12.00 -4.17 -31.45
C TYR A 280 11.95 -3.61 -30.04
N PHE A 281 12.64 -4.23 -29.08
CA PHE A 281 12.57 -3.85 -27.68
C PHE A 281 13.83 -3.17 -27.18
N GLU A 282 13.63 -2.14 -26.37
CA GLU A 282 14.64 -1.53 -25.49
C GLU A 282 14.12 -1.60 -24.05
N PHE A 283 14.89 -2.24 -23.17
CA PHE A 283 14.57 -2.33 -21.73
C PHE A 283 15.47 -1.38 -20.94
N ILE A 284 14.83 -0.50 -20.19
CA ILE A 284 15.49 0.48 -19.32
C ILE A 284 15.08 0.18 -17.89
N ASN A 285 16.03 0.06 -16.99
CA ASN A 285 15.75 -0.06 -15.57
C ASN A 285 15.00 1.19 -15.09
N ARG A 286 14.50 1.14 -13.86
CA ARG A 286 13.88 2.28 -13.23
C ARG A 286 14.72 3.55 -13.35
N VAL A 287 14.09 4.62 -13.72
CA VAL A 287 14.66 5.96 -13.84
C VAL A 287 14.14 6.89 -12.73
N PRO A 288 14.86 7.96 -12.39
CA PRO A 288 14.36 8.99 -11.48
C PRO A 288 13.05 9.61 -11.99
N LEU A 289 12.14 9.97 -11.08
CA LEU A 289 10.85 10.60 -11.44
C LEU A 289 11.04 11.87 -12.27
N ASP A 290 12.04 12.69 -11.92
CA ASP A 290 12.32 13.97 -12.60
C ASP A 290 12.81 13.78 -14.05
N SER A 291 13.29 12.59 -14.42
CA SER A 291 13.67 12.26 -15.80
C SER A 291 12.54 11.65 -16.63
N LEU A 292 11.47 11.16 -16.01
CA LEU A 292 10.35 10.52 -16.72
C LEU A 292 9.72 11.41 -17.79
N PRO A 293 9.51 12.72 -17.58
CA PRO A 293 8.95 13.59 -18.63
C PRO A 293 9.74 13.54 -19.93
N SER A 294 11.07 13.44 -19.88
CA SER A 294 11.95 13.36 -21.05
C SER A 294 11.77 12.05 -21.84
N TYR A 295 11.43 10.95 -21.15
CA TYR A 295 11.07 9.67 -21.80
C TYR A 295 9.69 9.73 -22.43
N TYR A 296 8.68 10.31 -21.75
CA TYR A 296 7.36 10.49 -22.35
C TYR A 296 7.44 11.37 -23.60
N ARG A 297 8.21 12.47 -23.56
CA ARG A 297 8.45 13.33 -24.71
C ARG A 297 9.15 12.63 -25.86
N SER A 298 9.96 11.62 -25.57
CA SER A 298 10.65 10.80 -26.58
C SER A 298 9.76 9.75 -27.25
N ALA A 299 8.54 9.53 -26.76
CA ALA A 299 7.61 8.53 -27.25
C ALA A 299 6.51 9.13 -28.16
N ASP A 300 5.93 8.31 -29.03
CA ASP A 300 4.79 8.66 -29.88
C ASP A 300 3.46 8.19 -29.27
N ILE A 301 3.48 7.03 -28.61
CA ILE A 301 2.31 6.35 -28.03
C ILE A 301 2.71 5.83 -26.66
N SER A 302 1.84 6.00 -25.67
CA SER A 302 2.03 5.37 -24.35
C SER A 302 0.99 4.27 -24.14
N VAL A 303 1.43 3.13 -23.58
CA VAL A 303 0.54 1.98 -23.33
C VAL A 303 0.51 1.69 -21.82
N VAL A 304 -0.69 1.64 -21.25
CA VAL A 304 -0.96 1.32 -19.84
C VAL A 304 -1.86 0.08 -19.80
N PRO A 305 -1.30 -1.13 -20.05
CA PRO A 305 -2.08 -2.35 -20.29
C PRO A 305 -2.50 -3.05 -19.00
N SER A 306 -2.63 -2.31 -17.91
CA SER A 306 -2.87 -2.85 -16.58
C SER A 306 -4.10 -3.77 -16.53
N VAL A 307 -3.94 -4.93 -15.89
CA VAL A 307 -5.08 -5.81 -15.59
C VAL A 307 -6.01 -5.13 -14.58
N TYR A 308 -5.41 -4.49 -13.61
CA TYR A 308 -6.08 -3.66 -12.63
C TYR A 308 -5.14 -2.53 -12.16
N ASP A 309 -5.62 -1.32 -12.19
CA ASP A 309 -4.98 -0.19 -11.54
C ASP A 309 -6.02 0.81 -11.04
N ASN A 310 -5.89 1.21 -9.81
CA ASN A 310 -6.83 2.12 -9.18
C ASN A 310 -6.85 3.50 -9.84
N SER A 311 -5.64 4.04 -10.05
CA SER A 311 -5.45 5.42 -10.47
C SER A 311 -4.01 5.59 -10.95
N PRO A 312 -3.67 5.10 -12.19
CA PRO A 312 -2.29 5.04 -12.65
C PRO A 312 -1.74 6.42 -13.00
N TYR A 313 -0.71 6.85 -12.28
CA TYR A 313 0.04 8.06 -12.63
C TYR A 313 0.61 8.02 -14.03
N THR A 314 1.06 6.86 -14.48
CA THR A 314 1.61 6.68 -15.83
C THR A 314 0.66 7.07 -16.95
N CYS A 315 -0.67 6.94 -16.72
CA CYS A 315 -1.68 7.45 -17.63
C CYS A 315 -1.71 8.99 -17.63
N LEU A 316 -1.74 9.63 -16.44
CA LEU A 316 -1.73 11.08 -16.31
C LEU A 316 -0.44 11.71 -16.83
N GLU A 317 0.70 11.11 -16.54
CA GLU A 317 2.03 11.55 -16.97
C GLU A 317 2.13 11.58 -18.49
N ALA A 318 1.71 10.49 -19.15
CA ALA A 318 1.67 10.40 -20.60
C ALA A 318 0.73 11.44 -21.23
N MET A 319 -0.50 11.54 -20.71
CA MET A 319 -1.49 12.53 -21.15
C MET A 319 -0.98 13.95 -20.98
N SER A 320 -0.35 14.24 -19.85
CA SER A 320 0.22 15.54 -19.52
C SER A 320 1.37 15.90 -20.45
N CYS A 321 2.22 14.94 -20.82
CA CYS A 321 3.26 15.12 -21.83
C CYS A 321 2.73 15.13 -23.28
N GLY A 322 1.42 15.21 -23.48
CA GLY A 322 0.81 15.23 -24.81
C GLY A 322 1.05 13.94 -25.59
N ARG A 323 0.95 12.79 -24.93
CA ARG A 323 1.01 11.48 -25.62
C ARG A 323 -0.37 10.83 -25.59
N PRO A 324 -0.84 10.26 -26.71
CA PRO A 324 -2.05 9.46 -26.71
C PRO A 324 -1.80 8.20 -25.90
N VAL A 325 -2.79 7.80 -25.11
CA VAL A 325 -2.70 6.65 -24.22
C VAL A 325 -3.61 5.53 -24.69
N ILE A 326 -3.06 4.32 -24.77
CA ILE A 326 -3.84 3.08 -24.86
C ILE A 326 -3.90 2.50 -23.46
N GLY A 327 -5.06 2.62 -22.81
CA GLY A 327 -5.30 2.12 -21.46
C GLY A 327 -6.35 1.02 -21.45
N THR A 328 -6.45 0.29 -20.34
CA THR A 328 -7.45 -0.77 -20.20
C THR A 328 -8.66 -0.32 -19.37
N ALA A 329 -9.78 -1.04 -19.51
CA ALA A 329 -10.98 -0.85 -18.68
C ALA A 329 -10.80 -1.33 -17.24
N GLY A 330 -9.65 -1.94 -16.88
CA GLY A 330 -9.37 -2.49 -15.56
C GLY A 330 -9.11 -1.43 -14.48
N GLY A 331 -10.05 -1.29 -13.55
CA GLY A 331 -9.97 -0.30 -12.48
C GLY A 331 -10.26 1.13 -12.92
N GLY A 332 -9.54 2.11 -12.36
CA GLY A 332 -9.76 3.53 -12.59
C GLY A 332 -9.08 4.11 -13.84
N THR A 333 -8.29 3.34 -14.59
CA THR A 333 -7.62 3.85 -15.82
C THR A 333 -8.61 4.44 -16.82
N LYS A 334 -9.74 3.78 -17.03
CA LYS A 334 -10.83 4.23 -17.92
C LYS A 334 -11.42 5.60 -17.52
N GLU A 335 -11.24 6.03 -16.30
CA GLU A 335 -11.81 7.28 -15.79
C GLU A 335 -10.97 8.50 -16.15
N TYR A 336 -9.70 8.30 -16.50
CA TYR A 336 -8.83 9.34 -17.03
C TYR A 336 -9.04 9.61 -18.51
N LEU A 337 -9.39 8.60 -19.28
CA LEU A 337 -9.49 8.65 -20.73
C LEU A 337 -10.93 8.88 -21.19
N SER A 338 -11.09 9.62 -22.30
CA SER A 338 -12.28 9.58 -23.14
C SER A 338 -11.97 8.70 -24.34
N HIS A 339 -12.64 7.55 -24.44
CA HIS A 339 -12.41 6.59 -25.52
C HIS A 339 -12.62 7.21 -26.90
N ASN A 340 -11.70 6.96 -27.84
CA ASN A 340 -11.63 7.55 -29.16
C ASN A 340 -11.40 9.08 -29.21
N GLU A 341 -11.23 9.75 -28.08
CA GLU A 341 -10.99 11.19 -28.04
C GLU A 341 -9.59 11.53 -27.48
N SER A 342 -9.30 11.14 -26.24
CA SER A 342 -8.04 11.40 -25.57
C SER A 342 -7.16 10.15 -25.40
N GLY A 343 -7.62 9.02 -25.93
CA GLY A 343 -6.94 7.74 -25.91
C GLY A 343 -7.88 6.60 -26.28
N PHE A 344 -7.34 5.40 -26.30
CA PHE A 344 -8.12 4.17 -26.47
C PHE A 344 -8.29 3.46 -25.13
N ILE A 345 -9.50 2.97 -24.87
CA ILE A 345 -9.79 2.07 -23.75
C ILE A 345 -10.06 0.70 -24.35
N VAL A 346 -9.23 -0.29 -23.96
CA VAL A 346 -9.34 -1.68 -24.42
C VAL A 346 -9.64 -2.61 -23.25
N GLU A 347 -10.13 -3.81 -23.53
CA GLU A 347 -10.35 -4.80 -22.47
C GLU A 347 -9.01 -5.28 -21.87
N PRO A 348 -8.95 -5.50 -20.54
CA PRO A 348 -7.78 -6.09 -19.91
C PRO A 348 -7.51 -7.49 -20.45
N LYS A 349 -6.23 -7.88 -20.53
CA LYS A 349 -5.80 -9.21 -20.99
C LYS A 349 -6.14 -9.51 -22.45
N ASP A 350 -6.31 -8.48 -23.29
CA ASP A 350 -6.55 -8.62 -24.71
C ASP A 350 -5.39 -8.06 -25.55
N PRO A 351 -4.37 -8.87 -25.88
CA PRO A 351 -3.24 -8.44 -26.71
C PRO A 351 -3.67 -7.99 -28.11
N LYS A 352 -4.75 -8.58 -28.64
CA LYS A 352 -5.27 -8.21 -29.98
C LYS A 352 -5.82 -6.79 -29.98
N ALA A 353 -6.65 -6.43 -28.99
CA ALA A 353 -7.18 -5.08 -28.87
C ALA A 353 -6.06 -4.04 -28.65
N ILE A 354 -5.02 -4.39 -27.88
CA ILE A 354 -3.82 -3.54 -27.72
C ILE A 354 -3.12 -3.34 -29.07
N ALA A 355 -2.89 -4.42 -29.83
CA ALA A 355 -2.24 -4.36 -31.14
C ALA A 355 -3.06 -3.56 -32.15
N ASP A 356 -4.37 -3.75 -32.20
CA ASP A 356 -5.28 -3.03 -33.12
C ASP A 356 -5.26 -1.52 -32.79
N ALA A 357 -5.27 -1.12 -31.51
CA ALA A 357 -5.17 0.27 -31.10
C ALA A 357 -3.81 0.89 -31.46
N ILE A 358 -2.71 0.16 -31.27
CA ILE A 358 -1.37 0.60 -31.67
C ILE A 358 -1.32 0.79 -33.20
N ASN A 359 -1.78 -0.20 -33.99
CA ASN A 359 -1.79 -0.12 -35.44
C ASN A 359 -2.59 1.10 -35.92
N THR A 360 -3.76 1.35 -35.35
CA THR A 360 -4.58 2.53 -35.68
C THR A 360 -3.83 3.83 -35.50
N LEU A 361 -3.09 3.98 -34.36
CA LEU A 361 -2.33 5.20 -34.13
C LEU A 361 -1.04 5.29 -34.97
N ILE A 362 -0.50 4.19 -35.46
CA ILE A 362 0.61 4.18 -36.43
C ILE A 362 0.11 4.60 -37.81
N GLU A 363 -1.00 4.03 -38.24
CA GLU A 363 -1.59 4.21 -39.59
C GLU A 363 -2.19 5.61 -39.76
N ASP A 364 -2.65 6.26 -38.68
CA ASP A 364 -3.22 7.62 -38.73
C ASP A 364 -2.46 8.60 -37.80
N PRO A 365 -1.39 9.24 -38.31
CA PRO A 365 -0.65 10.25 -37.56
C PRO A 365 -1.47 11.50 -37.19
N ALA A 366 -2.52 11.83 -37.97
CA ALA A 366 -3.40 12.96 -37.71
C ALA A 366 -4.29 12.67 -36.50
N LEU A 367 -4.89 11.49 -36.43
CA LEU A 367 -5.63 11.02 -35.27
C LEU A 367 -4.73 10.96 -34.03
N ARG A 368 -3.50 10.41 -34.17
CA ARG A 368 -2.51 10.35 -33.10
C ARG A 368 -2.24 11.73 -32.51
N LYS A 369 -1.99 12.73 -33.35
CA LYS A 369 -1.76 14.12 -32.93
C LYS A 369 -2.99 14.71 -32.23
N GLN A 370 -4.18 14.53 -32.82
CA GLN A 370 -5.42 15.05 -32.26
C GLN A 370 -5.71 14.45 -30.86
N MET A 371 -5.51 13.14 -30.70
CA MET A 371 -5.65 12.48 -29.40
C MET A 371 -4.66 13.01 -28.36
N ALA A 372 -3.41 13.24 -28.76
CA ALA A 372 -2.37 13.81 -27.91
C ALA A 372 -2.76 15.19 -27.38
N GLU A 373 -3.23 16.08 -28.25
CA GLU A 373 -3.70 17.42 -27.90
C GLU A 373 -4.90 17.37 -26.95
N ARG A 374 -5.86 16.50 -27.21
CA ARG A 374 -7.04 16.30 -26.34
C ARG A 374 -6.68 15.69 -25.00
N ALA A 375 -5.73 14.76 -24.95
CA ALA A 375 -5.22 14.18 -23.71
C ALA A 375 -4.60 15.25 -22.82
N ARG A 376 -3.73 16.10 -23.39
CA ARG A 376 -3.15 17.23 -22.68
C ARG A 376 -4.21 18.22 -22.18
N ALA A 377 -5.14 18.63 -23.06
CA ALA A 377 -6.21 19.56 -22.69
C ALA A 377 -7.08 19.02 -21.55
N ARG A 378 -7.38 17.70 -21.56
CA ARG A 378 -8.13 17.04 -20.51
C ARG A 378 -7.36 17.06 -19.18
N THR A 379 -6.04 16.80 -19.22
CA THR A 379 -5.18 16.86 -18.04
C THR A 379 -5.17 18.26 -17.42
N LEU A 380 -4.98 19.28 -18.26
CA LEU A 380 -4.98 20.68 -17.82
C LEU A 380 -6.32 21.12 -17.22
N LYS A 381 -7.43 20.57 -17.71
CA LYS A 381 -8.76 20.92 -17.22
C LYS A 381 -9.11 20.27 -15.88
N TYR A 382 -8.73 19.00 -15.67
CA TYR A 382 -9.33 18.20 -14.60
C TYR A 382 -8.34 17.68 -13.56
N PHE A 383 -7.02 17.66 -13.86
CA PHE A 383 -6.05 16.91 -13.05
C PHE A 383 -4.86 17.75 -12.59
N GLN A 384 -4.85 19.05 -12.84
CA GLN A 384 -3.81 19.94 -12.32
C GLN A 384 -3.82 19.95 -10.79
N ARG A 385 -2.63 20.01 -10.19
CA ARG A 385 -2.50 19.95 -8.73
C ARG A 385 -3.26 21.06 -8.00
N GLN A 386 -3.34 22.29 -8.55
CA GLN A 386 -4.11 23.38 -7.93
C GLN A 386 -5.62 23.10 -7.92
N GLU A 387 -6.14 22.51 -8.99
CA GLU A 387 -7.55 22.16 -9.07
C GLU A 387 -7.90 21.03 -8.09
N ILE A 388 -7.07 19.98 -8.04
CA ILE A 388 -7.27 18.90 -7.08
C ILE A 388 -7.08 19.40 -5.63
N ALA A 389 -6.17 20.34 -5.40
CA ALA A 389 -5.99 20.98 -4.10
C ALA A 389 -7.24 21.77 -3.66
N ARG A 390 -7.89 22.53 -4.58
CA ARG A 390 -9.15 23.23 -4.26
C ARG A 390 -10.27 22.26 -3.89
N GLN A 391 -10.47 21.21 -4.71
CA GLN A 391 -11.44 20.16 -4.40
C GLN A 391 -11.15 19.48 -3.06
N THR A 392 -9.89 19.29 -2.73
CA THR A 392 -9.48 18.71 -1.44
C THR A 392 -9.73 19.68 -0.28
N ALA A 393 -9.47 20.97 -0.45
CA ALA A 393 -9.72 21.98 0.57
C ALA A 393 -11.20 22.09 0.93
N GLU A 394 -12.11 22.02 -0.05
CA GLU A 394 -13.56 21.94 0.19
C GLU A 394 -13.94 20.72 1.05
N LEU A 395 -13.26 19.60 0.86
CA LEU A 395 -13.48 18.40 1.68
C LEU A 395 -12.89 18.53 3.08
N TYR A 396 -11.86 19.33 3.26
CA TYR A 396 -11.34 19.65 4.59
C TYR A 396 -12.33 20.51 5.39
N GLU A 397 -12.98 21.48 4.76
CA GLU A 397 -14.06 22.24 5.38
C GLU A 397 -15.23 21.32 5.79
N LEU A 398 -15.62 20.39 4.92
CA LEU A 398 -16.63 19.37 5.25
C LEU A 398 -16.18 18.49 6.43
N ALA A 399 -14.89 18.14 6.50
CA ALA A 399 -14.35 17.35 7.61
C ALA A 399 -14.41 18.12 8.94
N GLU A 400 -14.11 19.42 8.93
CA GLU A 400 -14.26 20.30 10.11
C GLU A 400 -15.70 20.35 10.60
N GLU A 401 -16.67 20.54 9.70
CA GLU A 401 -18.10 20.57 10.03
C GLU A 401 -18.56 19.25 10.69
N ARG A 402 -18.21 18.12 10.07
CA ARG A 402 -18.57 16.78 10.57
C ARG A 402 -17.91 16.47 11.91
N TRP A 403 -16.63 16.82 12.04
CA TRP A 403 -15.90 16.65 13.28
C TRP A 403 -16.49 17.47 14.41
N ALA A 404 -16.80 18.76 14.18
CA ALA A 404 -17.44 19.63 15.17
C ALA A 404 -18.80 19.08 15.62
N ALA A 405 -19.59 18.53 14.70
CA ALA A 405 -20.85 17.86 15.03
C ALA A 405 -20.63 16.60 15.88
N SER A 406 -19.63 15.78 15.56
CA SER A 406 -19.31 14.55 16.29
C SER A 406 -18.78 14.82 17.70
N GLN A 407 -18.02 15.89 17.92
CA GLN A 407 -17.46 16.25 19.22
C GLN A 407 -18.54 16.53 20.28
N LYS A 408 -19.70 17.03 19.85
CA LYS A 408 -20.85 17.28 20.75
C LYS A 408 -21.45 16.00 21.32
N ALA A 409 -21.25 14.86 20.67
CA ALA A 409 -21.78 13.56 21.09
C ALA A 409 -20.83 12.77 22.02
N ILE A 410 -19.59 13.20 22.19
CA ILE A 410 -18.59 12.46 22.99
C ILE A 410 -18.71 12.82 24.46
N VAL A 411 -19.15 11.87 25.28
CA VAL A 411 -19.33 12.04 26.75
C VAL A 411 -18.01 11.92 27.52
N TYR A 412 -17.09 11.05 27.09
CA TYR A 412 -15.81 10.83 27.74
C TYR A 412 -14.65 10.97 26.74
N LYS A 413 -13.69 11.85 27.06
CA LYS A 413 -12.43 12.00 26.31
C LYS A 413 -11.28 11.47 27.14
N LYS A 414 -10.53 10.52 26.58
CA LYS A 414 -9.22 10.13 27.09
C LYS A 414 -8.12 10.95 26.43
N ALA A 415 -7.04 11.22 27.15
CA ALA A 415 -5.86 11.82 26.54
C ALA A 415 -5.29 10.92 25.42
N PRO A 416 -4.77 11.49 24.33
CA PRO A 416 -4.22 10.71 23.19
C PRO A 416 -3.18 9.67 23.62
N ASP A 417 -2.27 10.01 24.54
CA ASP A 417 -1.25 9.08 25.04
C ASP A 417 -1.86 7.87 25.74
N VAL A 418 -2.94 8.05 26.49
CA VAL A 418 -3.64 6.93 27.17
C VAL A 418 -4.24 5.99 26.13
N ILE A 419 -4.88 6.53 25.09
CA ILE A 419 -5.49 5.73 24.01
C ILE A 419 -4.39 4.96 23.24
N MET A 420 -3.28 5.61 22.93
CA MET A 420 -2.15 4.97 22.23
C MET A 420 -1.54 3.85 23.08
N ASN A 421 -1.35 4.08 24.38
CA ASN A 421 -0.81 3.08 25.29
C ASN A 421 -1.77 1.89 25.47
N ASP A 422 -3.08 2.14 25.58
CA ASP A 422 -4.10 1.08 25.62
C ASP A 422 -4.07 0.22 24.35
N ALA A 423 -3.97 0.84 23.16
CA ALA A 423 -3.90 0.14 21.88
C ALA A 423 -2.61 -0.70 21.77
N LEU A 424 -1.47 -0.16 22.19
CA LEU A 424 -0.20 -0.88 22.24
C LEU A 424 -0.25 -2.05 23.23
N TYR A 425 -0.86 -1.85 24.40
CA TYR A 425 -1.03 -2.91 25.39
C TYR A 425 -1.90 -4.05 24.85
N MET A 426 -3.02 -3.74 24.21
CA MET A 426 -3.87 -4.73 23.53
C MET A 426 -3.09 -5.53 22.51
N MET A 427 -2.33 -4.86 21.63
CA MET A 427 -1.51 -5.52 20.62
C MET A 427 -0.45 -6.44 21.24
N LYS A 428 0.27 -5.98 22.27
CA LYS A 428 1.26 -6.79 23.00
C LYS A 428 0.65 -8.05 23.58
N THR A 429 -0.49 -7.89 24.25
CA THR A 429 -1.23 -8.99 24.88
C THR A 429 -1.71 -9.98 23.84
N PHE A 430 -2.22 -9.48 22.71
CA PHE A 430 -2.74 -10.29 21.63
C PHE A 430 -1.62 -11.08 20.93
N ASP A 431 -0.49 -10.43 20.60
CA ASP A 431 0.67 -11.10 20.01
C ASP A 431 1.22 -12.20 20.92
N ALA A 432 1.33 -11.93 22.22
CA ALA A 432 1.75 -12.93 23.19
C ALA A 432 0.79 -14.12 23.25
N LEU A 433 -0.51 -13.89 23.16
CA LEU A 433 -1.55 -14.94 23.17
C LEU A 433 -1.51 -15.79 21.90
N VAL A 434 -1.41 -15.15 20.72
CA VAL A 434 -1.29 -15.83 19.44
C VAL A 434 0.01 -16.62 19.39
N PHE A 435 1.13 -16.02 19.80
CA PHE A 435 2.41 -16.70 19.88
C PHE A 435 2.35 -17.94 20.77
N ASP A 436 1.80 -17.83 21.99
CA ASP A 436 1.68 -18.96 22.92
C ASP A 436 0.79 -20.06 22.34
N THR A 437 -0.30 -19.70 21.66
CA THR A 437 -1.21 -20.62 21.02
C THR A 437 -0.56 -21.36 19.84
N LEU A 438 0.05 -20.62 18.90
CA LEU A 438 0.75 -21.22 17.74
C LEU A 438 1.97 -22.02 18.17
N TYR A 439 2.70 -21.53 19.18
CA TYR A 439 3.84 -22.23 19.77
C TYR A 439 3.43 -23.61 20.30
N ARG A 440 2.29 -23.72 20.98
CA ARG A 440 1.79 -24.99 21.52
C ARG A 440 1.40 -25.99 20.42
N PHE A 441 1.01 -25.52 19.23
CA PHE A 441 0.56 -26.35 18.11
C PHE A 441 1.66 -26.69 17.10
N SER A 442 2.74 -25.92 17.01
CA SER A 442 3.83 -26.16 16.04
C SER A 442 4.73 -27.33 16.45
N TYR A 443 4.97 -28.27 15.51
CA TYR A 443 5.83 -29.44 15.77
C TYR A 443 7.29 -29.04 16.06
N ARG A 444 7.85 -28.07 15.34
CA ARG A 444 9.21 -27.54 15.56
C ARG A 444 9.38 -26.89 16.94
N PHE A 445 8.39 -26.12 17.34
CA PHE A 445 8.40 -25.47 18.63
C PHE A 445 8.14 -26.43 19.77
N ARG A 446 7.29 -27.45 19.58
CA ARG A 446 7.10 -28.51 20.59
C ARG A 446 8.41 -29.22 20.89
N LEU A 447 9.20 -29.54 19.87
CA LEU A 447 10.51 -30.18 20.05
C LEU A 447 11.48 -29.25 20.82
N LYS A 448 11.57 -27.98 20.43
CA LYS A 448 12.41 -26.97 21.11
C LYS A 448 11.96 -26.73 22.56
N HIS A 449 10.66 -26.71 22.80
CA HIS A 449 10.08 -26.62 24.15
C HIS A 449 10.47 -27.84 25.01
N TRP A 450 10.34 -29.05 24.46
CA TRP A 450 10.72 -30.28 25.16
C TRP A 450 12.22 -30.33 25.49
N LEU A 451 13.06 -29.91 24.57
CA LEU A 451 14.52 -29.83 24.78
C LEU A 451 14.89 -28.76 25.84
N ASN A 452 14.24 -27.61 25.82
CA ASN A 452 14.44 -26.58 26.82
C ASN A 452 13.90 -27.00 28.20
N LEU A 453 12.78 -27.70 28.24
CA LEU A 453 12.21 -28.24 29.48
C LEU A 453 13.15 -29.27 30.08
N LEU A 454 13.72 -30.15 29.26
CA LEU A 454 14.73 -31.13 29.69
C LEU A 454 15.97 -30.44 30.27
N LYS A 455 16.46 -29.37 29.58
CA LYS A 455 17.66 -28.63 30.06
C LYS A 455 17.43 -27.82 31.33
N LYS A 456 16.29 -27.10 31.40
CA LYS A 456 16.05 -26.12 32.47
C LYS A 456 15.25 -26.66 33.66
N ARG A 457 14.42 -27.69 33.45
CA ARG A 457 13.52 -28.28 34.47
C ARG A 457 13.32 -29.79 34.21
N PRO A 458 14.34 -30.61 34.45
CA PRO A 458 14.27 -32.04 34.14
C PRO A 458 13.13 -32.76 34.91
N GLY A 459 12.81 -32.34 36.13
CA GLY A 459 11.70 -32.91 36.91
C GLY A 459 10.31 -32.62 36.28
N LEU A 460 10.10 -31.46 35.70
CA LEU A 460 8.85 -31.14 34.96
C LEU A 460 8.78 -31.86 33.60
N PHE A 461 9.92 -32.06 32.97
CA PHE A 461 10.01 -32.84 31.73
C PHE A 461 9.63 -34.30 31.97
N THR A 462 10.21 -34.94 33.01
CA THR A 462 9.88 -36.33 33.36
C THR A 462 8.42 -36.48 33.77
N ALA A 463 7.86 -35.52 34.53
CA ALA A 463 6.44 -35.51 34.89
C ALA A 463 5.50 -35.44 33.67
N LYS A 464 5.81 -34.58 32.68
CA LYS A 464 5.03 -34.48 31.43
C LYS A 464 5.13 -35.74 30.57
N ILE A 465 6.30 -36.39 30.52
CA ILE A 465 6.45 -37.68 29.83
C ILE A 465 5.65 -38.78 30.55
N ALA A 466 5.76 -38.86 31.88
CA ALA A 466 5.02 -39.84 32.65
C ALA A 466 3.50 -39.70 32.45
N LEU A 467 2.99 -38.46 32.42
CA LEU A 467 1.56 -38.20 32.12
C LEU A 467 1.19 -38.66 30.71
N LYS A 468 2.03 -38.41 29.70
CA LYS A 468 1.78 -38.85 28.33
C LYS A 468 1.77 -40.37 28.22
N CYS A 469 2.72 -41.05 28.84
CA CYS A 469 2.78 -42.49 28.86
C CYS A 469 1.55 -43.10 29.59
N ALA A 470 1.17 -42.55 30.72
CA ALA A 470 0.01 -42.97 31.47
C ALA A 470 -1.29 -42.81 30.63
N ASN A 471 -1.44 -41.69 29.90
CA ASN A 471 -2.59 -41.47 29.00
C ASN A 471 -2.63 -42.47 27.84
N VAL A 472 -1.46 -42.82 27.27
CA VAL A 472 -1.37 -43.85 26.21
C VAL A 472 -1.74 -45.24 26.76
N MET A 473 -1.21 -45.58 27.92
CA MET A 473 -1.54 -46.86 28.60
C MET A 473 -3.03 -46.99 28.89
N THR A 474 -3.65 -45.94 29.41
CA THR A 474 -5.09 -45.92 29.65
C THR A 474 -5.91 -46.12 28.37
N ARG A 475 -5.44 -45.53 27.26
CA ARG A 475 -6.09 -45.73 25.94
C ARG A 475 -5.92 -47.14 25.38
N LEU A 476 -4.76 -47.76 25.57
CA LEU A 476 -4.44 -49.08 25.04
C LEU A 476 -5.08 -50.20 25.86
N THR A 477 -5.18 -50.04 27.16
CA THR A 477 -5.70 -51.10 28.06
C THR A 477 -7.21 -51.05 28.29
N GLY A 478 -7.86 -49.95 27.90
CA GLY A 478 -9.29 -49.74 28.10
C GLY A 478 -9.73 -49.78 29.59
N SER A 479 -8.81 -49.97 30.51
CA SER A 479 -9.09 -50.11 31.95
C SER A 479 -8.74 -48.81 32.70
N ARG A 480 -9.75 -48.29 33.41
CA ARG A 480 -9.57 -47.22 34.38
C ARG A 480 -9.07 -47.81 35.69
N ILE A 481 -7.76 -47.88 35.86
CA ILE A 481 -7.18 -48.21 37.17
C ILE A 481 -7.28 -46.94 38.04
N GLY A 482 -8.11 -46.96 39.08
CA GLY A 482 -8.41 -45.78 39.91
C GLY A 482 -7.17 -44.97 40.34
N ARG A 483 -6.15 -45.64 40.85
CA ARG A 483 -4.86 -44.99 41.25
C ARG A 483 -4.14 -44.32 40.10
N LEU A 484 -4.30 -44.78 38.85
CA LEU A 484 -3.67 -44.16 37.66
C LEU A 484 -4.41 -42.87 37.27
N ASN A 485 -5.73 -42.82 37.42
CA ASN A 485 -6.54 -41.63 37.18
C ASN A 485 -6.26 -40.55 38.23
N ASP A 486 -6.09 -40.91 39.50
CA ASP A 486 -5.74 -39.98 40.59
C ASP A 486 -4.33 -39.38 40.35
N PHE A 487 -3.35 -40.23 39.97
CA PHE A 487 -2.02 -39.80 39.61
C PHE A 487 -2.00 -38.88 38.37
N GLN A 488 -2.79 -39.23 37.32
CA GLN A 488 -2.93 -38.36 36.13
C GLN A 488 -3.55 -37.01 36.48
N SER A 489 -4.60 -37.00 37.31
CA SER A 489 -5.27 -35.75 37.71
C SER A 489 -4.37 -34.90 38.60
N TRP A 490 -3.67 -35.48 39.52
CA TRP A 490 -2.65 -34.79 40.37
C TRP A 490 -1.52 -34.23 39.49
N LEU A 491 -0.98 -34.99 38.54
CA LEU A 491 0.12 -34.59 37.68
C LEU A 491 -0.30 -33.47 36.72
N ALA A 492 -1.53 -33.51 36.22
CA ALA A 492 -2.11 -32.49 35.36
C ALA A 492 -2.30 -31.16 36.12
N ALA A 493 -2.80 -31.23 37.37
CA ALA A 493 -2.96 -30.07 38.25
C ALA A 493 -1.61 -29.42 38.63
N GLU A 494 -0.60 -30.24 38.91
CA GLU A 494 0.76 -29.76 39.25
C GLU A 494 1.46 -29.13 38.04
N ILE A 495 1.29 -29.70 36.86
CA ILE A 495 1.78 -29.12 35.60
C ILE A 495 1.06 -27.79 35.29
N GLY A 496 -0.25 -27.72 35.55
CA GLY A 496 -1.07 -26.52 35.38
C GLY A 496 -0.60 -25.38 36.30
N ARG A 497 -0.45 -25.64 37.60
CA ARG A 497 0.04 -24.65 38.57
C ARG A 497 1.39 -24.09 38.18
N LYS A 498 2.37 -24.94 37.84
CA LYS A 498 3.72 -24.53 37.45
C LYS A 498 3.77 -23.81 36.08
N SER A 499 2.78 -23.97 35.24
CA SER A 499 2.66 -23.23 33.96
C SER A 499 2.06 -21.84 34.16
N ILE A 500 1.07 -21.69 35.03
CA ILE A 500 0.42 -20.41 35.36
C ILE A 500 1.38 -19.48 36.09
N ASP A 501 2.14 -19.98 37.07
CA ASP A 501 3.18 -19.21 37.77
C ASP A 501 4.24 -18.60 36.79
N GLN A 502 4.50 -19.26 35.68
CA GLN A 502 5.43 -18.75 34.68
C GLN A 502 4.86 -17.66 33.78
N SER A 503 3.58 -17.71 33.52
CA SER A 503 2.91 -16.67 32.72
C SER A 503 2.78 -15.38 33.54
N LEU A 504 2.47 -15.50 34.82
CA LEU A 504 2.39 -14.38 35.77
C LEU A 504 3.77 -13.76 36.04
N THR A 505 4.81 -14.58 36.24
CA THR A 505 6.19 -14.08 36.47
C THR A 505 6.81 -13.40 35.26
N LYS A 506 6.37 -13.73 34.05
CA LYS A 506 6.79 -13.04 32.81
C LYS A 506 6.06 -11.72 32.61
N LEU A 507 4.84 -11.59 33.07
CA LEU A 507 4.09 -10.33 33.08
C LEU A 507 4.64 -9.34 34.12
N ASP A 508 5.14 -9.83 35.25
CA ASP A 508 5.74 -9.02 36.32
C ASP A 508 7.18 -8.54 36.00
N GLN A 509 7.87 -9.18 35.06
CA GLN A 509 9.24 -8.82 34.64
C GLN A 509 9.30 -7.92 33.40
N SER A 510 8.15 -7.47 32.86
CA SER A 510 8.15 -6.40 31.87
C SER A 510 8.44 -5.08 32.57
N PRO A 511 9.44 -4.29 32.12
CA PRO A 511 9.74 -3.01 32.75
C PRO A 511 8.48 -2.12 32.67
N THR A 512 8.11 -1.62 33.81
CA THR A 512 7.16 -0.52 33.96
C THR A 512 7.55 0.62 33.00
N LEU A 513 6.66 0.97 32.12
CA LEU A 513 6.73 2.13 31.24
C LEU A 513 6.73 3.42 32.04
#